data_cc49516e55e15b7ce2460e6f207f400d
#
_entry.id   cc49516e55e15b7ce2460e6f207f400d
#
_cell.length_a   1.000
_cell.length_b   1.000
_cell.length_c   1.000
_cell.angle_alpha   90.00
_cell.angle_beta   90.00
_cell.angle_gamma   90.00
#
_symmetry.space_group_name_H-M   'P 1'
#
loop_
_entity.id
_entity.type
_entity.pdbx_description
1 polymer ?
#
loop_
_entity_poly.entity_id
_entity_poly.type
_entity_poly.pdbx_seq_one_letter_code
_entity_poly.pdbx_strand_id
1 'polypeptide(L)'
;WLSEGGVSASAIQLLDEFGIRWTASGEGVWRSSSQLSGYYGEAIDSKRDLLKPHCLPNSQVRIHFRDDGLSDLIGFKYSNWNAADAVKDFIQNLENTARFLGEEANQHSLAIILDGENAWEYYPDNAAEFLDLLYGELNKSELLKTACFADLYATVPPKDLPKLCAGSWVYGSFSTWIGSEDKNRGWDYLVAAKQAYDDALAAGRLNPEQQYQASQQLAACEGSDWFWWFGDYNATESVRDFERLFRLQVKQVYQ
;
A
#
# COMPACT_ATOMS: atom_id res chain seq x y z
N TRP A 1 4.43 4.85 1.78
CA TRP A 1 3.24 4.00 1.63
C TRP A 1 2.04 4.69 2.28
N LEU A 2 1.04 5.07 1.50
CA LEU A 2 -0.23 5.52 2.05
C LEU A 2 -0.99 4.32 2.61
N SER A 3 -1.87 4.57 3.60
CA SER A 3 -2.69 3.50 4.19
C SER A 3 -3.34 2.66 3.09
N GLU A 4 -3.21 1.34 3.19
CA GLU A 4 -3.74 0.36 2.23
C GLU A 4 -3.28 0.55 0.77
N GLY A 5 -2.14 1.21 0.57
CA GLY A 5 -1.70 1.60 -0.77
C GLY A 5 -2.72 2.47 -1.51
N GLY A 6 -3.56 3.18 -0.75
CA GLY A 6 -4.63 4.02 -1.27
C GLY A 6 -4.10 5.23 -2.02
N VAL A 7 -4.45 5.40 -3.27
CA VAL A 7 -4.02 6.53 -4.10
C VAL A 7 -5.19 7.14 -4.87
N SER A 8 -5.07 8.43 -5.12
CA SER A 8 -5.94 9.19 -6.03
C SER A 8 -5.14 10.36 -6.60
N ALA A 9 -5.63 11.00 -7.65
CA ALA A 9 -4.95 12.18 -8.20
C ALA A 9 -4.80 13.30 -7.15
N SER A 10 -5.82 13.51 -6.32
CA SER A 10 -5.77 14.50 -5.23
C SER A 10 -4.76 14.11 -4.13
N ALA A 11 -4.66 12.83 -3.79
CA ALA A 11 -3.67 12.37 -2.82
C ALA A 11 -2.24 12.56 -3.36
N ILE A 12 -1.99 12.26 -4.63
CA ILE A 12 -0.68 12.50 -5.26
C ILE A 12 -0.33 13.99 -5.26
N GLN A 13 -1.30 14.87 -5.52
CA GLN A 13 -1.07 16.32 -5.43
C GLN A 13 -0.65 16.75 -4.02
N LEU A 14 -1.31 16.24 -2.99
CA LEU A 14 -0.91 16.53 -1.60
C LEU A 14 0.49 16.01 -1.30
N LEU A 15 0.87 14.82 -1.78
CA LEU A 15 2.22 14.31 -1.60
C LEU A 15 3.27 15.23 -2.25
N ASP A 16 3.00 15.78 -3.43
CA ASP A 16 3.87 16.78 -4.08
C ASP A 16 4.02 18.05 -3.21
N GLU A 17 2.92 18.59 -2.68
CA GLU A 17 2.91 19.79 -1.83
C GLU A 17 3.76 19.60 -0.56
N PHE A 18 3.80 18.38 -0.02
CA PHE A 18 4.62 18.02 1.15
C PHE A 18 6.05 17.54 0.78
N GLY A 19 6.43 17.58 -0.49
CA GLY A 19 7.76 17.19 -0.95
C GLY A 19 8.06 15.70 -0.90
N ILE A 20 7.02 14.85 -0.85
CA ILE A 20 7.14 13.40 -0.94
C ILE A 20 7.47 13.02 -2.38
N ARG A 21 8.49 12.20 -2.57
CA ARG A 21 9.01 11.88 -3.91
C ARG A 21 8.50 10.57 -4.49
N TRP A 22 8.04 9.66 -3.66
CA TRP A 22 7.53 8.37 -4.11
C TRP A 22 6.42 7.86 -3.21
N THR A 23 5.57 7.02 -3.78
CA THR A 23 4.58 6.21 -3.09
C THR A 23 4.42 4.88 -3.82
N ALA A 24 3.61 3.99 -3.29
CA ALA A 24 3.28 2.74 -3.97
C ALA A 24 1.80 2.38 -3.84
N SER A 25 1.31 1.50 -4.72
CA SER A 25 -0.07 1.00 -4.72
C SER A 25 -0.14 -0.42 -5.31
N GLY A 26 -1.31 -1.02 -5.39
CA GLY A 26 -1.52 -2.35 -5.94
C GLY A 26 -1.57 -2.42 -7.46
N GLU A 27 -1.28 -3.59 -8.02
CA GLU A 27 -1.37 -3.88 -9.46
C GLU A 27 -2.76 -3.62 -10.02
N GLY A 28 -3.83 -3.85 -9.24
CA GLY A 28 -5.21 -3.57 -9.65
C GLY A 28 -5.45 -2.10 -9.97
N VAL A 29 -4.87 -1.18 -9.18
CA VAL A 29 -4.91 0.26 -9.45
C VAL A 29 -4.17 0.60 -10.74
N TRP A 30 -2.97 0.01 -10.95
CA TRP A 30 -2.22 0.19 -12.19
C TRP A 30 -3.01 -0.26 -13.41
N ARG A 31 -3.64 -1.44 -13.37
CA ARG A 31 -4.46 -1.96 -14.48
C ARG A 31 -5.60 -1.02 -14.84
N SER A 32 -6.38 -0.62 -13.85
CA SER A 32 -7.50 0.31 -14.05
C SER A 32 -7.04 1.66 -14.58
N SER A 33 -5.91 2.17 -14.07
CA SER A 33 -5.30 3.42 -14.52
C SER A 33 -4.80 3.35 -15.97
N SER A 34 -4.19 2.24 -16.35
CA SER A 34 -3.71 1.97 -17.71
C SER A 34 -4.88 1.88 -18.70
N GLN A 35 -6.00 1.25 -18.30
CA GLN A 35 -7.23 1.22 -19.09
C GLN A 35 -7.78 2.62 -19.34
N LEU A 36 -7.92 3.42 -18.25
CA LEU A 36 -8.40 4.80 -18.35
C LEU A 36 -7.49 5.70 -19.19
N SER A 37 -6.19 5.38 -19.24
CA SER A 37 -5.19 6.11 -20.00
C SER A 37 -5.13 5.70 -21.49
N GLY A 38 -5.87 4.66 -21.88
CA GLY A 38 -5.92 4.18 -23.27
C GLY A 38 -4.73 3.31 -23.69
N TYR A 39 -3.94 2.80 -22.72
CA TYR A 39 -2.79 1.91 -22.99
C TYR A 39 -3.18 0.45 -23.26
N TYR A 40 -4.47 0.19 -23.49
CA TYR A 40 -4.97 -1.15 -23.78
C TYR A 40 -4.77 -1.49 -25.27
N GLY A 41 -3.92 -2.47 -25.53
CA GLY A 41 -3.77 -3.01 -26.88
C GLY A 41 -2.76 -4.14 -27.01
N GLU A 42 -1.72 -4.20 -26.20
CA GLU A 42 -0.67 -5.20 -26.36
C GLU A 42 -0.35 -5.86 -25.00
N ALA A 43 -0.86 -7.09 -24.82
CA ALA A 43 -0.71 -7.87 -23.59
C ALA A 43 0.77 -8.16 -23.21
N ILE A 44 1.69 -7.97 -24.14
CA ILE A 44 3.12 -8.25 -23.94
C ILE A 44 3.81 -7.11 -23.16
N ASP A 45 3.39 -5.86 -23.37
CA ASP A 45 4.01 -4.71 -22.71
C ASP A 45 3.45 -4.45 -21.31
N SER A 46 2.29 -5.03 -20.97
CA SER A 46 1.64 -4.77 -19.67
C SER A 46 2.53 -5.14 -18.47
N LYS A 47 3.27 -6.25 -18.54
CA LYS A 47 4.19 -6.64 -17.45
C LYS A 47 5.43 -5.75 -17.38
N ARG A 48 6.01 -5.37 -18.53
CA ARG A 48 7.14 -4.41 -18.57
C ARG A 48 6.74 -3.06 -17.99
N ASP A 49 5.54 -2.60 -18.32
CA ASP A 49 5.02 -1.34 -17.85
C ASP A 49 4.73 -1.34 -16.34
N LEU A 50 4.18 -2.43 -15.79
CA LEU A 50 3.99 -2.60 -14.35
C LEU A 50 5.31 -2.40 -13.57
N LEU A 51 6.41 -2.87 -14.14
CA LEU A 51 7.74 -2.86 -13.53
C LEU A 51 8.50 -1.53 -13.70
N LYS A 52 7.82 -0.46 -14.08
CA LYS A 52 8.37 0.90 -14.11
C LYS A 52 7.74 1.77 -13.04
N PRO A 53 8.46 2.73 -12.47
CA PRO A 53 7.82 3.80 -11.72
C PRO A 53 6.95 4.62 -12.68
N HIS A 54 5.82 5.11 -12.21
CA HIS A 54 4.90 5.94 -12.98
C HIS A 54 4.81 7.34 -12.39
N CYS A 55 4.36 8.29 -13.20
CA CYS A 55 4.25 9.68 -12.80
C CYS A 55 3.01 10.30 -13.45
N LEU A 56 2.22 11.04 -12.67
CA LEU A 56 1.11 11.82 -13.20
C LEU A 56 1.62 13.07 -13.93
N PRO A 57 0.88 13.63 -14.89
CA PRO A 57 1.20 14.93 -15.48
C PRO A 57 1.36 16.00 -14.40
N ASN A 58 2.44 16.77 -14.50
CA ASN A 58 2.75 17.85 -13.55
C ASN A 58 3.05 17.41 -12.10
N SER A 59 3.32 16.13 -11.85
CA SER A 59 3.74 15.61 -10.56
C SER A 59 5.19 15.16 -10.59
N GLN A 60 5.91 15.31 -9.46
CA GLN A 60 7.24 14.74 -9.26
C GLN A 60 7.18 13.40 -8.49
N VAL A 61 6.01 13.03 -7.95
CA VAL A 61 5.84 11.79 -7.19
C VAL A 61 5.92 10.58 -8.10
N ARG A 62 6.80 9.66 -7.79
CA ARG A 62 6.90 8.35 -8.45
C ARG A 62 5.94 7.38 -7.79
N ILE A 63 5.10 6.73 -8.58
CA ILE A 63 4.18 5.69 -8.12
C ILE A 63 4.76 4.34 -8.56
N HIS A 64 5.10 3.50 -7.58
CA HIS A 64 5.49 2.12 -7.82
C HIS A 64 4.29 1.21 -7.62
N PHE A 65 4.12 0.23 -8.49
CA PHE A 65 3.02 -0.72 -8.37
C PHE A 65 3.54 -2.09 -7.95
N ARG A 66 2.90 -2.64 -6.92
CA ARG A 66 3.17 -3.97 -6.38
C ARG A 66 2.99 -5.03 -7.48
N ASP A 67 3.92 -5.95 -7.57
CA ASP A 67 3.68 -7.20 -8.29
C ASP A 67 2.84 -8.12 -7.39
N ASP A 68 1.54 -8.19 -7.63
CA ASP A 68 0.62 -8.96 -6.79
C ASP A 68 0.97 -10.44 -6.81
N GLY A 69 1.30 -11.00 -7.97
CA GLY A 69 1.62 -12.42 -8.11
C GLY A 69 2.83 -12.84 -7.26
N LEU A 70 3.93 -12.11 -7.36
CA LEU A 70 5.15 -12.44 -6.62
C LEU A 70 5.03 -12.11 -5.12
N SER A 71 4.38 -11.01 -4.78
CA SER A 71 4.15 -10.67 -3.38
C SER A 71 3.24 -11.70 -2.69
N ASP A 72 2.20 -12.18 -3.37
CA ASP A 72 1.25 -13.15 -2.84
C ASP A 72 1.86 -14.55 -2.68
N LEU A 73 2.91 -14.90 -3.44
CA LEU A 73 3.68 -16.11 -3.17
C LEU A 73 4.25 -16.09 -1.75
N ILE A 74 4.83 -14.98 -1.33
CA ILE A 74 5.35 -14.82 0.03
C ILE A 74 4.19 -14.74 1.02
N GLY A 75 3.21 -13.89 0.77
CA GLY A 75 2.11 -13.63 1.72
C GLY A 75 1.23 -14.84 2.02
N PHE A 76 0.98 -15.72 1.02
CA PHE A 76 -0.07 -16.73 1.14
C PHE A 76 0.34 -18.16 0.76
N LYS A 77 1.48 -18.37 0.11
CA LYS A 77 1.84 -19.68 -0.42
C LYS A 77 3.06 -20.30 0.25
N TYR A 78 4.14 -19.57 0.35
CA TYR A 78 5.42 -20.11 0.81
C TYR A 78 5.47 -20.45 2.29
N SER A 79 4.57 -19.92 3.11
CA SER A 79 4.42 -20.30 4.52
C SER A 79 4.20 -21.80 4.73
N ASN A 80 3.69 -22.52 3.69
CA ASN A 80 3.44 -23.96 3.70
C ASN A 80 4.55 -24.76 3.01
N TRP A 81 5.64 -24.15 2.57
CA TRP A 81 6.73 -24.80 1.88
C TRP A 81 7.94 -24.96 2.79
N ASN A 82 8.88 -25.85 2.39
CA ASN A 82 10.22 -25.81 2.94
C ASN A 82 10.87 -24.46 2.58
N ALA A 83 11.54 -23.80 3.52
CA ALA A 83 12.09 -22.47 3.32
C ALA A 83 13.09 -22.40 2.15
N ALA A 84 13.98 -23.39 2.02
CA ALA A 84 14.96 -23.43 0.93
C ALA A 84 14.30 -23.61 -0.45
N ASP A 85 13.25 -24.43 -0.54
CA ASP A 85 12.51 -24.64 -1.79
C ASP A 85 11.72 -23.38 -2.17
N ALA A 86 11.11 -22.72 -1.19
CA ALA A 86 10.38 -21.48 -1.39
C ALA A 86 11.30 -20.36 -1.89
N VAL A 87 12.47 -20.18 -1.24
CA VAL A 87 13.46 -19.18 -1.66
C VAL A 87 13.99 -19.47 -3.05
N LYS A 88 14.31 -20.73 -3.35
CA LYS A 88 14.78 -21.14 -4.68
C LYS A 88 13.74 -20.81 -5.77
N ASP A 89 12.47 -21.13 -5.54
CA ASP A 89 11.38 -20.81 -6.47
C ASP A 89 11.23 -19.31 -6.65
N PHE A 90 11.27 -18.56 -5.55
CA PHE A 90 11.15 -17.11 -5.60
C PHE A 90 12.28 -16.43 -6.37
N ILE A 91 13.54 -16.78 -6.07
CA ILE A 91 14.72 -16.28 -6.79
C ILE A 91 14.64 -16.63 -8.27
N GLN A 92 14.23 -17.85 -8.62
CA GLN A 92 14.04 -18.25 -10.01
C GLN A 92 13.00 -17.39 -10.72
N ASN A 93 11.90 -17.03 -10.07
CA ASN A 93 10.87 -16.14 -10.62
C ASN A 93 11.41 -14.72 -10.84
N LEU A 94 12.19 -14.19 -9.88
CA LEU A 94 12.84 -12.88 -10.03
C LEU A 94 13.84 -12.86 -11.19
N GLU A 95 14.70 -13.89 -11.30
CA GLU A 95 15.66 -14.03 -12.39
C GLU A 95 14.98 -14.20 -13.75
N ASN A 96 13.89 -14.96 -13.81
CA ASN A 96 13.11 -15.09 -15.04
C ASN A 96 12.54 -13.74 -15.47
N THR A 97 12.10 -12.92 -14.53
CA THR A 97 11.66 -11.55 -14.80
C THR A 97 12.80 -10.69 -15.32
N ALA A 98 13.99 -10.77 -14.73
CA ALA A 98 15.16 -10.05 -15.21
C ALA A 98 15.56 -10.50 -16.65
N ARG A 99 15.55 -11.80 -16.93
CA ARG A 99 15.80 -12.33 -18.28
C ARG A 99 14.75 -11.91 -19.31
N PHE A 100 13.47 -11.84 -18.89
CA PHE A 100 12.38 -11.34 -19.74
C PHE A 100 12.58 -9.87 -20.12
N LEU A 101 13.08 -9.05 -19.20
CA LEU A 101 13.39 -7.64 -19.46
C LEU A 101 14.65 -7.48 -20.34
N GLY A 102 15.58 -8.41 -20.27
CA GLY A 102 16.81 -8.39 -21.06
C GLY A 102 17.67 -7.16 -20.81
N GLU A 103 18.17 -6.53 -21.85
CA GLU A 103 19.04 -5.35 -21.77
C GLU A 103 18.40 -4.13 -21.09
N GLU A 104 17.08 -4.07 -21.06
CA GLU A 104 16.33 -2.99 -20.42
C GLU A 104 16.12 -3.21 -18.90
N ALA A 105 16.55 -4.33 -18.33
CA ALA A 105 16.30 -4.67 -16.92
C ALA A 105 16.74 -3.57 -15.95
N ASN A 106 17.83 -2.87 -16.25
CA ASN A 106 18.34 -1.74 -15.45
C ASN A 106 17.46 -0.48 -15.46
N GLN A 107 16.44 -0.43 -16.33
CA GLN A 107 15.44 0.63 -16.41
C GLN A 107 14.11 0.25 -15.73
N HIS A 108 14.09 -0.86 -15.02
CA HIS A 108 12.90 -1.42 -14.37
C HIS A 108 13.16 -1.65 -12.89
N SER A 109 12.09 -1.66 -12.12
CA SER A 109 12.11 -2.03 -10.70
C SER A 109 10.92 -2.91 -10.38
N LEU A 110 11.19 -4.02 -9.72
CA LEU A 110 10.15 -4.94 -9.25
C LEU A 110 9.81 -4.60 -7.80
N ALA A 111 8.57 -4.22 -7.53
CA ALA A 111 8.10 -3.89 -6.20
C ALA A 111 7.42 -5.11 -5.56
N ILE A 112 8.07 -5.69 -4.55
CA ILE A 112 7.50 -6.71 -3.67
C ILE A 112 7.07 -6.01 -2.40
N ILE A 113 5.78 -5.99 -2.13
CA ILE A 113 5.19 -5.23 -1.04
C ILE A 113 4.27 -6.15 -0.24
N LEU A 114 4.48 -6.17 1.08
CA LEU A 114 3.78 -7.01 2.04
C LEU A 114 3.49 -6.20 3.30
N ASP A 115 2.45 -6.60 4.03
CA ASP A 115 2.26 -6.18 5.41
C ASP A 115 3.44 -6.64 6.27
N GLY A 116 3.88 -5.78 7.15
CA GLY A 116 4.99 -6.10 8.04
C GLY A 116 4.59 -7.02 9.19
N GLU A 117 3.31 -7.01 9.57
CA GLU A 117 2.77 -7.75 10.69
C GLU A 117 2.06 -9.06 10.30
N ASN A 118 1.45 -9.15 9.11
CA ASN A 118 0.53 -10.24 8.80
C ASN A 118 1.20 -11.50 8.23
N ALA A 119 2.11 -11.37 7.26
CA ALA A 119 2.61 -12.52 6.51
C ALA A 119 3.40 -13.50 7.40
N TRP A 120 4.22 -12.99 8.29
CA TRP A 120 5.27 -13.75 8.98
C TRP A 120 4.75 -14.66 10.09
N GLU A 121 3.62 -14.33 10.71
CA GLU A 121 3.02 -15.15 11.76
C GLU A 121 2.56 -16.54 11.27
N TYR A 122 2.34 -16.70 9.97
CA TYR A 122 2.01 -17.99 9.34
C TYR A 122 3.22 -18.85 8.99
N TYR A 123 4.42 -18.31 9.10
CA TYR A 123 5.67 -19.04 8.84
C TYR A 123 6.21 -19.66 10.13
N PRO A 124 6.93 -20.83 10.03
CA PRO A 124 7.73 -21.31 11.14
C PRO A 124 8.70 -20.23 11.63
N ASP A 125 8.80 -20.07 12.96
CA ASP A 125 9.71 -19.12 13.62
C ASP A 125 9.62 -17.69 13.05
N ASN A 126 8.39 -17.24 12.71
CA ASN A 126 8.14 -15.93 12.10
C ASN A 126 9.01 -15.66 10.86
N ALA A 127 9.17 -16.67 10.03
CA ALA A 127 9.94 -16.65 8.78
C ALA A 127 11.45 -16.40 8.94
N ALA A 128 12.05 -16.59 10.10
CA ALA A 128 13.47 -16.31 10.32
C ALA A 128 14.36 -17.06 9.30
N GLU A 129 14.16 -18.36 9.12
CA GLU A 129 14.91 -19.17 8.14
C GLU A 129 14.66 -18.71 6.69
N PHE A 130 13.40 -18.47 6.33
CA PHE A 130 13.04 -18.02 4.98
C PHE A 130 13.69 -16.68 4.65
N LEU A 131 13.65 -15.71 5.56
CA LEU A 131 14.22 -14.37 5.35
C LEU A 131 15.75 -14.40 5.27
N ASP A 132 16.41 -15.18 6.14
CA ASP A 132 17.87 -15.33 6.12
C ASP A 132 18.34 -15.92 4.78
N LEU A 133 17.71 -17.01 4.34
CA LEU A 133 18.00 -17.63 3.05
C LEU A 133 17.70 -16.68 1.88
N LEU A 134 16.56 -15.98 1.90
CA LEU A 134 16.15 -15.06 0.84
C LEU A 134 17.17 -13.94 0.66
N TYR A 135 17.52 -13.24 1.75
CA TYR A 135 18.52 -12.16 1.67
C TYR A 135 19.91 -12.69 1.32
N GLY A 136 20.26 -13.91 1.79
CA GLY A 136 21.48 -14.57 1.42
C GLY A 136 21.59 -14.83 -0.09
N GLU A 137 20.53 -15.34 -0.71
CA GLU A 137 20.51 -15.62 -2.16
C GLU A 137 20.43 -14.32 -2.99
N LEU A 138 19.65 -13.32 -2.56
CA LEU A 138 19.63 -12.01 -3.23
C LEU A 138 21.00 -11.35 -3.27
N ASN A 139 21.78 -11.45 -2.18
CA ASN A 139 23.14 -10.89 -2.12
C ASN A 139 24.16 -11.63 -3.00
N LYS A 140 23.92 -12.89 -3.35
CA LYS A 140 24.77 -13.70 -4.24
C LYS A 140 24.43 -13.55 -5.71
N SER A 141 23.21 -13.09 -6.03
CA SER A 141 22.76 -13.00 -7.41
C SER A 141 23.52 -11.92 -8.19
N GLU A 142 24.03 -12.29 -9.35
CA GLU A 142 24.63 -11.35 -10.30
C GLU A 142 23.57 -10.62 -11.18
N LEU A 143 22.35 -11.15 -11.23
CA LEU A 143 21.26 -10.62 -12.06
C LEU A 143 20.32 -9.69 -11.28
N LEU A 144 20.28 -9.83 -9.94
CA LEU A 144 19.34 -9.12 -9.08
C LEU A 144 20.08 -8.13 -8.20
N LYS A 145 19.49 -6.97 -8.02
CA LYS A 145 20.01 -5.93 -7.12
C LYS A 145 18.86 -5.38 -6.29
N THR A 146 19.01 -5.44 -4.96
CA THR A 146 18.11 -4.74 -4.06
C THR A 146 18.37 -3.23 -4.09
N ALA A 147 17.32 -2.42 -4.03
CA ALA A 147 17.44 -0.96 -4.05
C ALA A 147 16.33 -0.32 -3.20
N CYS A 148 16.60 0.86 -2.65
CA CYS A 148 15.57 1.69 -2.05
C CYS A 148 14.83 2.49 -3.13
N PHE A 149 13.55 2.77 -2.94
CA PHE A 149 12.80 3.61 -3.88
C PHE A 149 13.40 5.01 -4.05
N ALA A 150 14.02 5.54 -3.01
CA ALA A 150 14.73 6.81 -3.07
C ALA A 150 15.92 6.80 -4.07
N ASP A 151 16.64 5.67 -4.15
CA ASP A 151 17.76 5.51 -5.09
C ASP A 151 17.25 5.33 -6.52
N LEU A 152 16.14 4.63 -6.68
CA LEU A 152 15.49 4.43 -7.98
C LEU A 152 14.95 5.76 -8.55
N TYR A 153 14.59 6.70 -7.71
CA TYR A 153 14.12 8.02 -8.14
C TYR A 153 15.10 8.73 -9.07
N ALA A 154 16.39 8.59 -8.82
CA ALA A 154 17.43 9.22 -9.62
C ALA A 154 17.86 8.39 -10.85
N THR A 155 17.67 7.08 -10.83
CA THR A 155 18.28 6.15 -11.79
C THR A 155 17.29 5.52 -12.77
N VAL A 156 16.02 5.38 -12.38
CA VAL A 156 14.98 4.76 -13.22
C VAL A 156 14.00 5.83 -13.68
N PRO A 157 13.92 6.11 -15.01
CA PRO A 157 12.97 7.09 -15.53
C PRO A 157 11.53 6.59 -15.34
N PRO A 158 10.58 7.46 -14.96
CA PRO A 158 9.19 7.06 -14.85
C PRO A 158 8.55 6.95 -16.23
N LYS A 159 7.49 6.15 -16.28
CA LYS A 159 6.54 6.18 -17.39
C LYS A 159 5.40 7.17 -17.06
N ASP A 160 4.98 7.93 -18.06
CA ASP A 160 3.81 8.80 -17.89
C ASP A 160 2.55 7.96 -17.64
N LEU A 161 1.76 8.38 -16.66
CA LEU A 161 0.44 7.83 -16.35
C LEU A 161 -0.59 8.97 -16.43
N PRO A 162 -1.20 9.21 -17.61
CA PRO A 162 -2.09 10.37 -17.82
C PRO A 162 -3.30 10.40 -16.88
N LYS A 163 -3.77 9.24 -16.45
CA LYS A 163 -4.93 9.11 -15.55
C LYS A 163 -4.64 8.07 -14.47
N LEU A 164 -4.93 8.42 -13.23
CA LEU A 164 -4.86 7.51 -12.09
C LEU A 164 -6.28 7.13 -11.65
N CYS A 165 -6.57 5.85 -11.60
CA CYS A 165 -7.76 5.32 -10.98
C CYS A 165 -7.61 5.42 -9.46
N ALA A 166 -8.59 6.02 -8.79
CA ALA A 166 -8.60 6.06 -7.34
C ALA A 166 -8.88 4.66 -6.77
N GLY A 167 -8.03 4.19 -5.86
CA GLY A 167 -8.16 2.85 -5.30
C GLY A 167 -7.03 2.49 -4.34
N SER A 168 -7.13 1.31 -3.77
CA SER A 168 -6.17 0.69 -2.86
C SER A 168 -5.60 -0.60 -3.46
N TRP A 169 -4.65 -1.23 -2.77
CA TRP A 169 -4.13 -2.54 -3.18
C TRP A 169 -5.19 -3.66 -3.08
N VAL A 170 -6.24 -3.47 -2.26
CA VAL A 170 -7.35 -4.42 -2.16
C VAL A 170 -8.31 -4.20 -3.32
N TYR A 171 -8.38 -5.15 -4.23
CA TYR A 171 -9.24 -5.16 -5.44
C TYR A 171 -9.07 -3.95 -6.38
N GLY A 172 -8.03 -3.14 -6.23
CA GLY A 172 -7.80 -1.96 -7.07
C GLY A 172 -8.85 -0.86 -6.90
N SER A 173 -9.58 -0.83 -5.79
CA SER A 173 -10.67 0.10 -5.53
C SER A 173 -10.73 0.51 -4.05
N PHE A 174 -11.61 1.46 -3.71
CA PHE A 174 -11.88 1.82 -2.31
C PHE A 174 -13.11 1.11 -1.72
N SER A 175 -13.72 0.16 -2.44
CA SER A 175 -14.97 -0.48 -2.01
C SER A 175 -14.85 -1.26 -0.70
N THR A 176 -13.64 -1.71 -0.33
CA THR A 176 -13.38 -2.34 0.97
C THR A 176 -13.44 -1.34 2.13
N TRP A 177 -13.17 -0.07 1.86
CA TRP A 177 -12.94 0.96 2.89
C TRP A 177 -14.10 1.94 3.02
N ILE A 178 -14.89 2.15 1.97
CA ILE A 178 -15.97 3.11 1.90
C ILE A 178 -17.06 2.62 0.93
N GLY A 179 -18.30 3.11 1.09
CA GLY A 179 -19.40 2.86 0.15
C GLY A 179 -20.58 2.11 0.76
N SER A 180 -20.35 1.19 1.72
CA SER A 180 -21.47 0.61 2.50
C SER A 180 -21.96 1.58 3.58
N GLU A 181 -23.20 1.38 4.03
CA GLU A 181 -23.83 2.28 5.01
C GLU A 181 -23.03 2.39 6.31
N ASP A 182 -22.56 1.26 6.85
CA ASP A 182 -21.81 1.23 8.10
C ASP A 182 -20.45 1.92 7.97
N LYS A 183 -19.73 1.68 6.85
CA LYS A 183 -18.45 2.33 6.57
C LYS A 183 -18.63 3.83 6.39
N ASN A 184 -19.62 4.26 5.62
CA ASN A 184 -19.90 5.68 5.42
C ASN A 184 -20.23 6.37 6.75
N ARG A 185 -21.01 5.73 7.61
CA ARG A 185 -21.30 6.24 8.98
C ARG A 185 -20.03 6.34 9.83
N GLY A 186 -19.12 5.38 9.72
CA GLY A 186 -17.81 5.45 10.38
C GLY A 186 -17.00 6.66 9.92
N TRP A 187 -16.93 6.92 8.63
CA TRP A 187 -16.30 8.11 8.07
C TRP A 187 -16.95 9.41 8.54
N ASP A 188 -18.28 9.47 8.59
CA ASP A 188 -19.01 10.66 9.09
C ASP A 188 -18.64 10.96 10.54
N TYR A 189 -18.52 9.95 11.40
CA TYR A 189 -18.07 10.13 12.79
C TYR A 189 -16.63 10.63 12.88
N LEU A 190 -15.73 10.08 12.06
CA LEU A 190 -14.33 10.50 12.03
C LEU A 190 -14.20 11.95 11.54
N VAL A 191 -14.89 12.31 10.47
CA VAL A 191 -14.90 13.68 9.93
C VAL A 191 -15.44 14.67 10.97
N ALA A 192 -16.54 14.34 11.66
CA ALA A 192 -17.10 15.18 12.71
C ALA A 192 -16.12 15.39 13.88
N ALA A 193 -15.41 14.32 14.30
CA ALA A 193 -14.40 14.41 15.35
C ALA A 193 -13.20 15.27 14.93
N LYS A 194 -12.72 15.09 13.68
CA LYS A 194 -11.64 15.91 13.11
C LYS A 194 -12.03 17.39 13.06
N GLN A 195 -13.24 17.70 12.60
CA GLN A 195 -13.74 19.08 12.56
C GLN A 195 -13.80 19.70 13.95
N ALA A 196 -14.30 18.96 14.95
CA ALA A 196 -14.36 19.45 16.33
C ALA A 196 -12.97 19.72 16.91
N TYR A 197 -11.99 18.87 16.61
CA TYR A 197 -10.59 19.08 16.99
C TYR A 197 -10.02 20.34 16.33
N ASP A 198 -10.19 20.51 15.01
CA ASP A 198 -9.69 21.67 14.28
C ASP A 198 -10.31 22.98 14.80
N ASP A 199 -11.61 22.98 15.06
CA ASP A 199 -12.32 24.14 15.62
C ASP A 199 -11.82 24.47 17.03
N ALA A 200 -11.50 23.46 17.85
CA ALA A 200 -10.95 23.67 19.18
C ALA A 200 -9.53 24.24 19.13
N LEU A 201 -8.72 23.73 18.20
CA LEU A 201 -7.35 24.19 17.95
C LEU A 201 -7.35 25.64 17.43
N ALA A 202 -8.15 25.95 16.43
CA ALA A 202 -8.26 27.29 15.85
C ALA A 202 -8.78 28.33 16.88
N ALA A 203 -9.65 27.91 17.79
CA ALA A 203 -10.16 28.77 18.87
C ALA A 203 -9.20 28.90 20.07
N GLY A 204 -8.03 28.25 20.05
CA GLY A 204 -7.06 28.28 21.15
C GLY A 204 -7.58 27.65 22.46
N ARG A 205 -8.51 26.71 22.37
CA ARG A 205 -9.15 26.08 23.54
C ARG A 205 -8.33 24.94 24.15
N LEU A 206 -7.30 24.47 23.45
CA LEU A 206 -6.49 23.33 23.86
C LEU A 206 -5.09 23.81 24.30
N ASN A 207 -4.63 23.36 25.46
CA ASN A 207 -3.23 23.50 25.83
C ASN A 207 -2.35 22.49 25.04
N PRO A 208 -1.00 22.62 25.07
CA PRO A 208 -0.11 21.75 24.27
C PRO A 208 -0.27 20.25 24.57
N GLU A 209 -0.50 19.87 25.83
CA GLU A 209 -0.72 18.48 26.22
C GLU A 209 -2.05 17.94 25.65
N GLN A 210 -3.11 18.71 25.75
CA GLN A 210 -4.41 18.35 25.16
C GLN A 210 -4.35 18.26 23.63
N GLN A 211 -3.61 19.17 22.97
CA GLN A 211 -3.39 19.09 21.52
C GLN A 211 -2.71 17.77 21.14
N TYR A 212 -1.65 17.41 21.85
CA TYR A 212 -0.92 16.17 21.62
C TYR A 212 -1.83 14.95 21.83
N GLN A 213 -2.51 14.87 22.97
CA GLN A 213 -3.39 13.74 23.30
C GLN A 213 -4.53 13.59 22.30
N ALA A 214 -5.22 14.68 21.95
CA ALA A 214 -6.30 14.64 20.98
C ALA A 214 -5.81 14.28 19.56
N SER A 215 -4.62 14.75 19.16
CA SER A 215 -4.03 14.38 17.87
C SER A 215 -3.67 12.89 17.81
N GLN A 216 -3.10 12.32 18.87
CA GLN A 216 -2.80 10.88 18.94
C GLN A 216 -4.10 10.05 18.93
N GLN A 217 -5.12 10.51 19.65
CA GLN A 217 -6.42 9.84 19.68
C GLN A 217 -7.11 9.88 18.32
N LEU A 218 -7.04 11.02 17.61
CA LEU A 218 -7.56 11.14 16.25
C LEU A 218 -6.81 10.21 15.30
N ALA A 219 -5.47 10.17 15.36
CA ALA A 219 -4.67 9.27 14.55
C ALA A 219 -5.05 7.78 14.77
N ALA A 220 -5.34 7.39 16.02
CA ALA A 220 -5.84 6.04 16.31
C ALA A 220 -7.21 5.75 15.66
N CYS A 221 -8.05 6.77 15.48
CA CYS A 221 -9.34 6.64 14.78
C CYS A 221 -9.20 6.60 13.25
N GLU A 222 -8.09 7.07 12.70
CA GLU A 222 -7.81 7.10 11.26
C GLU A 222 -7.28 5.77 10.71
N GLY A 223 -7.01 4.79 11.58
CA GLY A 223 -6.55 3.46 11.19
C GLY A 223 -7.53 2.77 10.23
N SER A 224 -7.00 2.13 9.19
CA SER A 224 -7.80 1.46 8.16
C SER A 224 -8.56 0.24 8.68
N ASP A 225 -8.04 -0.46 9.68
CA ASP A 225 -8.64 -1.67 10.24
C ASP A 225 -10.08 -1.49 10.74
N TRP A 226 -10.44 -0.33 11.24
CA TRP A 226 -11.82 -0.05 11.59
C TRP A 226 -12.75 -0.31 10.41
N PHE A 227 -12.40 0.21 9.24
CA PHE A 227 -13.19 0.11 8.01
C PHE A 227 -13.09 -1.27 7.36
N TRP A 228 -12.01 -2.01 7.58
CA TRP A 228 -11.92 -3.42 7.19
C TRP A 228 -12.98 -4.25 7.90
N TRP A 229 -13.11 -4.08 9.20
CA TRP A 229 -14.02 -4.89 10.02
C TRP A 229 -15.51 -4.50 9.91
N PHE A 230 -15.84 -3.29 9.45
CA PHE A 230 -17.23 -2.92 9.20
C PHE A 230 -17.76 -3.61 7.95
N GLY A 231 -19.04 -4.04 7.99
CA GLY A 231 -19.74 -4.61 6.85
C GLY A 231 -20.16 -6.08 7.04
N ASP A 232 -21.16 -6.49 6.29
CA ASP A 232 -21.88 -7.76 6.45
C ASP A 232 -21.06 -9.02 6.09
N TYR A 233 -19.90 -8.85 5.47
CA TYR A 233 -19.02 -9.97 5.09
C TYR A 233 -18.14 -10.47 6.24
N ASN A 234 -18.08 -9.75 7.35
CA ASN A 234 -17.39 -10.16 8.57
C ASN A 234 -18.36 -10.81 9.56
N ALA A 235 -17.82 -11.59 10.51
CA ALA A 235 -18.62 -12.20 11.55
C ALA A 235 -19.29 -11.12 12.42
N THR A 236 -20.60 -11.27 12.65
CA THR A 236 -21.45 -10.28 13.35
C THR A 236 -20.88 -9.85 14.72
N GLU A 237 -20.28 -10.79 15.47
CA GLU A 237 -19.68 -10.47 16.76
C GLU A 237 -18.46 -9.55 16.61
N SER A 238 -17.58 -9.86 15.65
CA SER A 238 -16.40 -9.02 15.34
C SER A 238 -16.83 -7.62 14.91
N VAL A 239 -17.79 -7.53 13.98
CA VAL A 239 -18.33 -6.23 13.51
C VAL A 239 -18.83 -5.40 14.69
N ARG A 240 -19.65 -5.98 15.56
CA ARG A 240 -20.21 -5.29 16.74
C ARG A 240 -19.13 -4.80 17.70
N ASP A 241 -18.10 -5.61 17.94
CA ASP A 241 -17.03 -5.26 18.87
C ASP A 241 -16.14 -4.15 18.28
N PHE A 242 -15.78 -4.24 17.00
CA PHE A 242 -15.03 -3.18 16.32
C PHE A 242 -15.82 -1.88 16.22
N GLU A 243 -17.13 -1.93 15.92
CA GLU A 243 -18.00 -0.75 15.89
C GLU A 243 -18.06 -0.08 17.27
N ARG A 244 -18.24 -0.87 18.33
CA ARG A 244 -18.24 -0.36 19.70
C ARG A 244 -16.92 0.30 20.09
N LEU A 245 -15.80 -0.37 19.80
CA LEU A 245 -14.46 0.15 20.09
C LEU A 245 -14.18 1.44 19.31
N PHE A 246 -14.48 1.47 18.02
CA PHE A 246 -14.32 2.66 17.19
C PHE A 246 -15.09 3.86 17.77
N ARG A 247 -16.36 3.68 18.11
CA ARG A 247 -17.17 4.76 18.73
C ARG A 247 -16.59 5.24 20.06
N LEU A 248 -16.00 4.34 20.85
CA LEU A 248 -15.32 4.72 22.09
C LEU A 248 -14.07 5.55 21.79
N GLN A 249 -13.26 5.16 20.81
CA GLN A 249 -12.08 5.90 20.39
C GLN A 249 -12.46 7.30 19.86
N VAL A 250 -13.44 7.38 18.95
CA VAL A 250 -13.94 8.66 18.45
C VAL A 250 -14.46 9.57 19.57
N LYS A 251 -15.18 9.00 20.54
CA LYS A 251 -15.68 9.77 21.69
C LYS A 251 -14.55 10.39 22.53
N GLN A 252 -13.41 9.71 22.66
CA GLN A 252 -12.26 10.21 23.42
C GLN A 252 -11.62 11.45 22.79
N VAL A 253 -11.75 11.65 21.47
CA VAL A 253 -11.27 12.88 20.81
C VAL A 253 -11.96 14.14 21.37
N TYR A 254 -13.19 14.02 21.87
CA TYR A 254 -13.98 15.14 22.43
C TYR A 254 -13.72 15.37 23.93
N GLN A 255 -12.95 14.57 24.59
CA GLN A 255 -12.70 14.63 26.05
C GLN A 255 -11.35 15.30 26.35
#